data_64ada317485e51776e424cea34e3636b
#
_entry.id   64ada317485e51776e424cea34e3636b
#
_cell.length_a   1.000
_cell.length_b   1.000
_cell.length_c   1.000
_cell.angle_alpha   90.00
_cell.angle_beta   90.00
_cell.angle_gamma   90.00
#
_symmetry.space_group_name_H-M   'P 1'
#
loop_
_entity.id
_entity.type
_entity.pdbx_description
1 polymer ?
#
loop_
_entity_poly.entity_id
_entity_poly.type
_entity_poly.pdbx_seq_one_letter_code
_entity_poly.pdbx_strand_id
1 'polypeptide(L)'
;MPADFTLAAFSELCQRAAPRRAMSVAEYLRAAPCAPFVILRFDVDYREPFALRLALLLARQRLRGTFYVRHHPTGFDWDAITAIAALGHELGYHYETLDRCRGDFHAAEETFLADIAALRARGVRVQTSAAHGAPPVTATYKDNLALLRANPTLIKRAELRGDAVASIDFTRLMYYSDAGWRWQRCDGTPPGVDASPTSLSDLLDRLAQPDAALYINIHPQQWFARAANVRAFRWRNRIGNRIVPWLRATRRSLPR
;
A
#
# COMPACT_ATOMS: atom_id res chain seq x y z
N MET A 1 0.23 13.16 -22.33
CA MET A 1 0.12 12.10 -21.31
C MET A 1 -1.18 12.30 -20.53
N PRO A 2 -1.86 11.20 -20.10
CA PRO A 2 -3.04 11.34 -19.24
C PRO A 2 -2.64 12.01 -17.91
N ALA A 3 -3.61 12.68 -17.27
CA ALA A 3 -3.36 13.32 -15.98
C ALA A 3 -3.08 12.26 -14.91
N ASP A 4 -2.12 12.52 -14.02
CA ASP A 4 -1.78 11.66 -12.89
C ASP A 4 -3.02 11.28 -12.07
N PHE A 5 -2.97 10.07 -11.47
CA PHE A 5 -4.04 9.53 -10.63
C PHE A 5 -5.37 9.29 -11.36
N THR A 6 -5.32 9.09 -12.68
CA THR A 6 -6.48 8.64 -13.46
C THR A 6 -6.37 7.17 -13.85
N LEU A 7 -7.51 6.49 -14.06
CA LEU A 7 -7.51 5.11 -14.55
C LEU A 7 -6.84 4.98 -15.94
N ALA A 8 -6.87 6.04 -16.75
CA ALA A 8 -6.16 6.07 -18.03
C ALA A 8 -4.64 6.04 -17.82
N ALA A 9 -4.13 6.85 -16.88
CA ALA A 9 -2.71 6.85 -16.53
C ALA A 9 -2.29 5.52 -15.90
N PHE A 10 -3.14 4.91 -15.08
CA PHE A 10 -2.88 3.58 -14.53
C PHE A 10 -2.88 2.49 -15.61
N SER A 11 -3.77 2.59 -16.59
CA SER A 11 -3.78 1.67 -17.74
C SER A 11 -2.48 1.77 -18.56
N GLU A 12 -1.94 2.97 -18.76
CA GLU A 12 -0.64 3.16 -19.40
C GLU A 12 0.49 2.54 -18.56
N LEU A 13 0.49 2.72 -17.24
CA LEU A 13 1.44 2.06 -16.34
C LEU A 13 1.38 0.53 -16.50
N CYS A 14 0.18 -0.06 -16.52
CA CYS A 14 0.01 -1.50 -16.74
C CYS A 14 0.57 -1.95 -18.09
N GLN A 15 0.32 -1.21 -19.18
CA GLN A 15 0.85 -1.51 -20.50
C GLN A 15 2.39 -1.49 -20.54
N ARG A 16 3.01 -0.52 -19.85
CA ARG A 16 4.47 -0.43 -19.74
C ARG A 16 5.06 -1.52 -18.85
N ALA A 17 4.31 -1.97 -17.85
CA ALA A 17 4.73 -3.06 -16.97
C ALA A 17 4.54 -4.45 -17.60
N ALA A 18 3.59 -4.61 -18.54
CA ALA A 18 3.19 -5.91 -19.12
C ALA A 18 4.33 -6.74 -19.74
N PRO A 19 5.37 -6.15 -20.39
CA PRO A 19 6.51 -6.92 -20.90
C PRO A 19 7.42 -7.50 -19.81
N ARG A 20 7.23 -7.10 -18.54
CA ARG A 20 8.05 -7.52 -17.42
C ARG A 20 7.46 -8.68 -16.67
N ARG A 21 8.30 -9.41 -15.95
CA ARG A 21 7.83 -10.39 -14.97
C ARG A 21 7.22 -9.65 -13.77
N ALA A 22 5.89 -9.58 -13.74
CA ALA A 22 5.17 -9.08 -12.57
C ALA A 22 5.13 -10.16 -11.49
N MET A 23 5.49 -9.79 -10.25
CA MET A 23 5.53 -10.69 -9.12
C MET A 23 4.71 -10.11 -7.96
N SER A 24 4.04 -10.98 -7.21
CA SER A 24 3.53 -10.61 -5.90
C SER A 24 4.67 -10.54 -4.87
N VAL A 25 4.42 -9.89 -3.74
CA VAL A 25 5.41 -9.83 -2.64
C VAL A 25 5.74 -11.23 -2.12
N ALA A 26 4.74 -12.11 -1.96
CA ALA A 26 4.97 -13.48 -1.54
C ALA A 26 5.80 -14.29 -2.55
N GLU A 27 5.63 -14.05 -3.84
CA GLU A 27 6.46 -14.67 -4.90
C GLU A 27 7.90 -14.17 -4.85
N TYR A 28 8.10 -12.87 -4.66
CA TYR A 28 9.43 -12.28 -4.51
C TYR A 28 10.17 -12.85 -3.28
N LEU A 29 9.51 -12.89 -2.13
CA LEU A 29 10.12 -13.42 -0.89
C LEU A 29 10.45 -14.91 -0.99
N ARG A 30 9.76 -15.66 -1.83
CA ARG A 30 10.06 -17.09 -2.06
C ARG A 30 11.24 -17.30 -3.00
N ALA A 31 11.37 -16.48 -4.04
CA ALA A 31 12.26 -16.76 -5.17
C ALA A 31 13.49 -15.86 -5.24
N ALA A 32 13.49 -14.69 -4.56
CA ALA A 32 14.54 -13.66 -4.62
C ALA A 32 15.13 -13.49 -6.04
N PRO A 33 14.32 -13.13 -7.05
CA PRO A 33 14.70 -13.23 -8.46
C PRO A 33 15.80 -12.24 -8.83
N CYS A 34 16.55 -12.56 -9.90
CA CYS A 34 17.36 -11.57 -10.59
C CYS A 34 16.46 -10.68 -11.46
N ALA A 35 16.84 -9.40 -11.62
CA ALA A 35 16.18 -8.49 -12.57
C ALA A 35 16.20 -9.06 -14.01
N PRO A 36 15.27 -8.65 -14.89
CA PRO A 36 14.25 -7.62 -14.69
C PRO A 36 12.92 -8.17 -14.11
N PHE A 37 12.33 -7.45 -13.18
CA PHE A 37 10.98 -7.74 -12.68
C PHE A 37 10.30 -6.47 -12.14
N VAL A 38 9.01 -6.55 -11.87
CA VAL A 38 8.24 -5.51 -11.20
C VAL A 38 7.37 -6.11 -10.09
N ILE A 39 7.42 -5.51 -8.91
CA ILE A 39 6.48 -5.77 -7.82
C ILE A 39 5.48 -4.63 -7.80
N LEU A 40 4.20 -4.98 -7.90
CA LEU A 40 3.08 -4.04 -7.82
C LEU A 40 2.38 -4.26 -6.48
N ARG A 41 2.59 -3.31 -5.55
CA ARG A 41 1.98 -3.28 -4.23
C ARG A 41 0.86 -2.26 -4.21
N PHE A 42 -0.26 -2.61 -3.56
CA PHE A 42 -1.43 -1.75 -3.40
C PHE A 42 -1.82 -1.69 -1.93
N ASP A 43 -1.72 -0.49 -1.35
CA ASP A 43 -2.15 -0.24 0.02
C ASP A 43 -3.60 0.24 0.00
N VAL A 44 -4.51 -0.68 0.37
CA VAL A 44 -5.96 -0.45 0.34
C VAL A 44 -6.38 0.10 1.71
N ASP A 45 -6.23 1.41 1.91
CA ASP A 45 -6.55 2.06 3.17
C ASP A 45 -8.06 2.15 3.41
N TYR A 46 -8.82 2.36 2.34
CA TYR A 46 -10.28 2.44 2.29
C TYR A 46 -10.77 2.41 0.84
N ARG A 47 -12.09 2.27 0.63
CA ARG A 47 -12.74 2.22 -0.69
C ARG A 47 -12.25 1.05 -1.56
N GLU A 48 -12.46 -0.14 -1.09
CA GLU A 48 -12.10 -1.40 -1.74
C GLU A 48 -12.56 -1.50 -3.21
N PRO A 49 -13.73 -0.93 -3.62
CA PRO A 49 -14.12 -0.89 -5.04
C PRO A 49 -13.13 -0.13 -5.95
N PHE A 50 -12.34 0.82 -5.40
CA PHE A 50 -11.27 1.46 -6.18
C PHE A 50 -10.11 0.50 -6.41
N ALA A 51 -9.75 -0.30 -5.40
CA ALA A 51 -8.75 -1.36 -5.54
C ALA A 51 -9.18 -2.41 -6.57
N LEU A 52 -10.45 -2.84 -6.55
CA LEU A 52 -10.99 -3.78 -7.55
C LEU A 52 -10.89 -3.23 -8.98
N ARG A 53 -11.12 -1.93 -9.20
CA ARG A 53 -10.92 -1.33 -10.53
C ARG A 53 -9.48 -1.44 -11.03
N LEU A 54 -8.51 -1.20 -10.15
CA LEU A 54 -7.10 -1.35 -10.49
C LEU A 54 -6.73 -2.83 -10.71
N ALA A 55 -7.24 -3.73 -9.89
CA ALA A 55 -7.06 -5.17 -10.05
C ALA A 55 -7.57 -5.68 -11.41
N LEU A 56 -8.74 -5.21 -11.85
CA LEU A 56 -9.29 -5.52 -13.17
C LEU A 56 -8.39 -5.03 -14.32
N LEU A 57 -7.78 -3.84 -14.19
CA LEU A 57 -6.86 -3.32 -15.20
C LEU A 57 -5.57 -4.14 -15.26
N LEU A 58 -5.03 -4.58 -14.11
CA LEU A 58 -3.89 -5.49 -14.04
C LEU A 58 -4.21 -6.83 -14.71
N ALA A 59 -5.35 -7.44 -14.36
CA ALA A 59 -5.76 -8.73 -14.90
C ALA A 59 -5.90 -8.72 -16.43
N ARG A 60 -6.41 -7.62 -17.00
CA ARG A 60 -6.49 -7.42 -18.47
C ARG A 60 -5.12 -7.47 -19.14
N GLN A 61 -4.06 -7.08 -18.45
CA GLN A 61 -2.68 -7.11 -18.93
C GLN A 61 -1.92 -8.38 -18.44
N ARG A 62 -2.62 -9.35 -17.83
CA ARG A 62 -2.04 -10.55 -17.22
C ARG A 62 -0.97 -10.24 -16.15
N LEU A 63 -1.06 -9.07 -15.53
CA LEU A 63 -0.21 -8.67 -14.43
C LEU A 63 -0.79 -9.15 -13.11
N ARG A 64 0.10 -9.44 -12.15
CA ARG A 64 -0.26 -9.74 -10.77
C ARG A 64 0.23 -8.62 -9.86
N GLY A 65 -0.47 -8.41 -8.75
CA GLY A 65 -0.09 -7.48 -7.69
C GLY A 65 -0.45 -8.03 -6.33
N THR A 66 0.05 -7.39 -5.28
CA THR A 66 -0.29 -7.68 -3.89
C THR A 66 -1.14 -6.54 -3.35
N PHE A 67 -2.34 -6.85 -2.89
CA PHE A 67 -3.27 -5.89 -2.31
C PHE A 67 -3.29 -6.08 -0.78
N TYR A 68 -2.77 -5.10 -0.06
CA TYR A 68 -2.77 -5.08 1.40
C TYR A 68 -4.06 -4.46 1.89
N VAL A 69 -4.88 -5.26 2.58
CA VAL A 69 -6.17 -4.83 3.11
C VAL A 69 -6.11 -4.70 4.63
N ARG A 70 -6.72 -3.65 5.14
CA ARG A 70 -6.85 -3.43 6.59
C ARG A 70 -7.88 -4.40 7.14
N HIS A 71 -7.75 -4.80 8.39
CA HIS A 71 -8.82 -5.48 9.11
C HIS A 71 -9.60 -4.47 9.94
N HIS A 72 -10.81 -4.16 9.51
CA HIS A 72 -11.73 -3.31 10.26
C HIS A 72 -12.99 -4.10 10.63
N PRO A 73 -13.48 -4.03 11.87
CA PRO A 73 -14.68 -4.76 12.30
C PRO A 73 -15.95 -4.34 11.54
N THR A 74 -15.97 -3.11 11.02
CA THR A 74 -17.11 -2.53 10.32
C THR A 74 -16.67 -1.85 9.02
N GLY A 75 -17.42 -2.08 7.95
CA GLY A 75 -17.28 -1.26 6.73
C GLY A 75 -16.35 -1.78 5.65
N PHE A 76 -16.06 -3.09 5.59
CA PHE A 76 -15.36 -3.71 4.47
C PHE A 76 -16.30 -4.12 3.35
N ASP A 77 -15.94 -3.79 2.13
CA ASP A 77 -16.52 -4.38 0.92
C ASP A 77 -15.84 -5.73 0.64
N TRP A 78 -16.35 -6.78 1.29
CA TRP A 78 -15.82 -8.15 1.14
C TRP A 78 -16.00 -8.70 -0.26
N ASP A 79 -17.02 -8.30 -0.98
CA ASP A 79 -17.24 -8.72 -2.36
C ASP A 79 -16.11 -8.19 -3.26
N ALA A 80 -15.74 -6.93 -3.09
CA ALA A 80 -14.61 -6.34 -3.81
C ALA A 80 -13.28 -7.06 -3.47
N ILE A 81 -13.02 -7.36 -2.18
CA ILE A 81 -11.82 -8.06 -1.73
C ILE A 81 -11.77 -9.48 -2.30
N THR A 82 -12.86 -10.21 -2.22
CA THR A 82 -12.96 -11.58 -2.77
C THR A 82 -12.78 -11.58 -4.27
N ALA A 83 -13.36 -10.62 -4.98
CA ALA A 83 -13.16 -10.47 -6.42
C ALA A 83 -11.70 -10.18 -6.80
N ILE A 84 -10.96 -9.38 -6.02
CA ILE A 84 -9.52 -9.16 -6.23
C ILE A 84 -8.74 -10.49 -6.13
N ALA A 85 -9.04 -11.31 -5.11
CA ALA A 85 -8.42 -12.63 -4.97
C ALA A 85 -8.76 -13.57 -6.13
N ALA A 86 -10.03 -13.57 -6.57
CA ALA A 86 -10.50 -14.39 -7.71
C ALA A 86 -9.83 -14.02 -9.04
N LEU A 87 -9.37 -12.77 -9.20
CA LEU A 87 -8.55 -12.34 -10.33
C LEU A 87 -7.09 -12.85 -10.29
N GLY A 88 -6.71 -13.58 -9.21
CA GLY A 88 -5.37 -14.17 -9.05
C GLY A 88 -4.35 -13.24 -8.42
N HIS A 89 -4.77 -12.14 -7.82
CA HIS A 89 -3.90 -11.25 -7.06
C HIS A 89 -3.66 -11.80 -5.64
N GLU A 90 -2.51 -11.46 -5.06
CA GLU A 90 -2.23 -11.72 -3.65
C GLU A 90 -3.00 -10.74 -2.77
N LEU A 91 -3.61 -11.26 -1.70
CA LEU A 91 -4.10 -10.44 -0.59
C LEU A 91 -3.15 -10.55 0.60
N GLY A 92 -2.76 -9.41 1.17
CA GLY A 92 -1.95 -9.32 2.37
C GLY A 92 -2.63 -8.50 3.47
N TYR A 93 -2.07 -8.53 4.67
CA TYR A 93 -2.60 -7.77 5.80
C TYR A 93 -1.93 -6.39 5.92
N HIS A 94 -2.74 -5.30 5.83
CA HIS A 94 -2.30 -3.92 6.03
C HIS A 94 -2.52 -3.51 7.48
N TYR A 95 -1.50 -3.70 8.33
CA TYR A 95 -1.66 -3.54 9.77
C TYR A 95 -1.42 -2.11 10.27
N GLU A 96 -2.22 -1.72 11.26
CA GLU A 96 -2.11 -0.46 12.00
C GLU A 96 -2.23 -0.70 13.52
N THR A 97 -1.84 -1.90 13.96
CA THR A 97 -2.12 -2.39 15.31
C THR A 97 -1.43 -1.58 16.39
N LEU A 98 -0.21 -1.10 16.14
CA LEU A 98 0.51 -0.29 17.12
C LEU A 98 -0.18 1.08 17.35
N ASP A 99 -0.71 1.71 16.29
CA ASP A 99 -1.51 2.93 16.43
C ASP A 99 -2.85 2.65 17.12
N ARG A 100 -3.56 1.57 16.75
CA ARG A 100 -4.82 1.15 17.38
C ARG A 100 -4.66 0.85 18.87
N CYS A 101 -3.56 0.24 19.26
CA CYS A 101 -3.20 -0.06 20.66
C CYS A 101 -2.44 1.08 21.36
N ARG A 102 -2.38 2.27 20.76
CA ARG A 102 -1.77 3.49 21.34
C ARG A 102 -0.33 3.31 21.81
N GLY A 103 0.44 2.46 21.09
CA GLY A 103 1.82 2.17 21.39
C GLY A 103 2.08 1.04 22.38
N ASP A 104 1.04 0.34 22.83
CA ASP A 104 1.22 -0.88 23.62
C ASP A 104 1.62 -2.03 22.66
N PHE A 105 2.89 -2.41 22.73
CA PHE A 105 3.46 -3.45 21.86
C PHE A 105 2.87 -4.82 22.09
N HIS A 106 2.59 -5.19 23.35
CA HIS A 106 2.01 -6.50 23.67
C HIS A 106 0.59 -6.62 23.11
N ALA A 107 -0.27 -5.65 23.40
CA ALA A 107 -1.62 -5.60 22.85
C ALA A 107 -1.63 -5.52 21.31
N ALA A 108 -0.64 -4.83 20.71
CA ALA A 108 -0.50 -4.73 19.27
C ALA A 108 -0.10 -6.07 18.62
N GLU A 109 0.76 -6.87 19.25
CA GLU A 109 1.10 -8.22 18.78
C GLU A 109 -0.10 -9.17 18.82
N GLU A 110 -0.84 -9.17 19.92
CA GLU A 110 -2.06 -9.98 20.06
C GLU A 110 -3.10 -9.59 19.01
N THR A 111 -3.30 -8.28 18.82
CA THR A 111 -4.21 -7.73 17.80
C THR A 111 -3.75 -8.13 16.39
N PHE A 112 -2.45 -8.07 16.10
CA PHE A 112 -1.90 -8.47 14.80
C PHE A 112 -2.20 -9.92 14.46
N LEU A 113 -1.99 -10.83 15.42
CA LEU A 113 -2.30 -12.26 15.26
C LEU A 113 -3.79 -12.52 15.10
N ALA A 114 -4.63 -11.85 15.92
CA ALA A 114 -6.08 -11.97 15.87
C ALA A 114 -6.66 -11.47 14.53
N ASP A 115 -6.16 -10.33 14.01
CA ASP A 115 -6.60 -9.79 12.72
C ASP A 115 -6.25 -10.74 11.56
N ILE A 116 -5.06 -11.35 11.56
CA ILE A 116 -4.68 -12.35 10.55
C ILE A 116 -5.56 -13.60 10.65
N ALA A 117 -5.82 -14.08 11.85
CA ALA A 117 -6.71 -15.21 12.06
C ALA A 117 -8.13 -14.92 11.55
N ALA A 118 -8.65 -13.71 11.81
CA ALA A 118 -9.97 -13.28 11.34
C ALA A 118 -10.02 -13.16 9.81
N LEU A 119 -8.96 -12.67 9.15
CA LEU A 119 -8.88 -12.64 7.69
C LEU A 119 -8.85 -14.05 7.10
N ARG A 120 -8.06 -14.95 7.69
CA ARG A 120 -7.98 -16.37 7.26
C ARG A 120 -9.31 -17.11 7.47
N ALA A 121 -10.01 -16.84 8.55
CA ALA A 121 -11.34 -17.43 8.82
C ALA A 121 -12.38 -17.00 7.77
N ARG A 122 -12.16 -15.88 7.07
CA ARG A 122 -12.97 -15.43 5.92
C ARG A 122 -12.47 -15.95 4.56
N GLY A 123 -11.52 -16.88 4.55
CA GLY A 123 -10.96 -17.48 3.33
C GLY A 123 -9.84 -16.67 2.68
N VAL A 124 -9.36 -15.59 3.29
CA VAL A 124 -8.24 -14.82 2.76
C VAL A 124 -6.92 -15.56 3.05
N ARG A 125 -6.18 -15.93 2.02
CA ARG A 125 -4.85 -16.54 2.16
C ARG A 125 -3.80 -15.46 2.46
N VAL A 126 -3.72 -14.99 3.70
CA VAL A 126 -2.73 -14.00 4.11
C VAL A 126 -1.35 -14.64 4.21
N GLN A 127 -0.42 -14.26 3.33
CA GLN A 127 0.97 -14.75 3.30
C GLN A 127 1.99 -13.65 3.66
N THR A 128 1.62 -12.38 3.48
CA THR A 128 2.50 -11.24 3.74
C THR A 128 1.74 -10.14 4.47
N SER A 129 2.47 -9.23 5.11
CA SER A 129 1.94 -8.03 5.75
C SER A 129 2.59 -6.76 5.20
N ALA A 130 1.96 -5.63 5.47
CA ALA A 130 2.52 -4.29 5.23
C ALA A 130 2.05 -3.34 6.33
N ALA A 131 2.97 -2.56 6.87
CA ALA A 131 2.62 -1.52 7.84
C ALA A 131 1.82 -0.39 7.17
N HIS A 132 0.69 -0.01 7.77
CA HIS A 132 -0.02 1.21 7.39
C HIS A 132 0.74 2.43 7.91
N GLY A 133 1.03 3.38 7.01
CA GLY A 133 1.60 4.67 7.37
C GLY A 133 0.53 5.53 8.03
N ALA A 134 0.72 5.87 9.29
CA ALA A 134 -0.28 6.64 10.03
C ALA A 134 -0.39 8.10 9.51
N PRO A 135 -1.61 8.62 9.26
CA PRO A 135 -1.79 10.01 8.86
C PRO A 135 -1.25 10.96 9.94
N PRO A 136 -0.46 12.00 9.59
CA PRO A 136 0.19 12.89 10.57
C PRO A 136 -0.77 13.57 11.54
N VAL A 137 -2.06 13.67 11.17
CA VAL A 137 -3.08 14.44 11.90
C VAL A 137 -3.91 13.58 12.85
N THR A 138 -4.00 12.27 12.63
CA THR A 138 -4.92 11.39 13.37
C THR A 138 -4.22 10.33 14.20
N ALA A 139 -3.02 9.94 13.82
CA ALA A 139 -2.30 8.87 14.48
C ALA A 139 -1.71 9.30 15.82
N THR A 140 -1.93 8.49 16.82
CA THR A 140 -1.26 8.59 18.13
C THR A 140 0.15 8.01 18.01
N TYR A 141 0.31 6.94 17.24
CA TYR A 141 1.57 6.27 16.97
C TYR A 141 1.83 6.24 15.45
N LYS A 142 2.92 6.87 15.01
CA LYS A 142 3.15 7.15 13.58
C LYS A 142 3.93 6.06 12.82
N ASP A 143 4.48 5.07 13.52
CA ASP A 143 5.32 4.03 12.92
C ASP A 143 4.83 2.64 13.32
N ASN A 144 3.84 2.11 12.58
CA ASN A 144 3.38 0.73 12.79
C ASN A 144 4.46 -0.31 12.47
N LEU A 145 5.44 0.00 11.64
CA LEU A 145 6.56 -0.89 11.33
C LEU A 145 7.47 -1.14 12.55
N ALA A 146 7.44 -0.24 13.54
CA ALA A 146 8.16 -0.41 14.80
C ALA A 146 7.77 -1.70 15.52
N LEU A 147 6.54 -2.20 15.34
CA LEU A 147 6.09 -3.47 15.90
C LEU A 147 6.98 -4.64 15.44
N LEU A 148 7.22 -4.76 14.13
CA LEU A 148 8.06 -5.83 13.58
C LEU A 148 9.55 -5.62 13.82
N ARG A 149 10.01 -4.37 13.94
CA ARG A 149 11.38 -4.05 14.32
C ARG A 149 11.66 -4.48 15.76
N ALA A 150 10.71 -4.27 16.67
CA ALA A 150 10.81 -4.67 18.07
C ALA A 150 10.69 -6.20 18.24
N ASN A 151 9.86 -6.86 17.45
CA ASN A 151 9.66 -8.30 17.49
C ASN A 151 9.67 -8.94 16.08
N PRO A 152 10.86 -9.20 15.50
CA PRO A 152 10.96 -9.86 14.19
C PRO A 152 10.37 -11.27 14.16
N THR A 153 10.25 -11.95 15.32
CA THR A 153 9.67 -13.29 15.41
C THR A 153 8.18 -13.33 15.17
N LEU A 154 7.51 -12.17 15.23
CA LEU A 154 6.06 -12.05 15.01
C LEU A 154 5.65 -12.53 13.61
N ILE A 155 6.48 -12.32 12.59
CA ILE A 155 6.27 -12.85 11.24
C ILE A 155 6.15 -14.38 11.26
N LYS A 156 7.06 -15.06 11.97
CA LYS A 156 7.03 -16.53 12.09
C LYS A 156 5.82 -17.00 12.92
N ARG A 157 5.52 -16.33 14.03
CA ARG A 157 4.35 -16.64 14.88
C ARG A 157 3.04 -16.50 14.11
N ALA A 158 2.95 -15.54 13.20
CA ALA A 158 1.81 -15.30 12.32
C ALA A 158 1.78 -16.21 11.08
N GLU A 159 2.78 -17.10 10.91
CA GLU A 159 2.94 -17.96 9.72
C GLU A 159 2.95 -17.16 8.41
N LEU A 160 3.58 -15.98 8.44
CA LEU A 160 3.80 -15.17 7.25
C LEU A 160 5.14 -15.48 6.61
N ARG A 161 5.25 -15.23 5.31
CA ARG A 161 6.52 -15.27 4.56
C ARG A 161 7.40 -14.06 4.86
N GLY A 162 6.77 -12.92 5.16
CA GLY A 162 7.45 -11.68 5.46
C GLY A 162 6.54 -10.47 5.40
N ASP A 163 7.17 -9.32 5.54
CA ASP A 163 6.55 -8.00 5.45
C ASP A 163 7.04 -7.26 4.20
N ALA A 164 6.17 -6.47 3.61
CA ALA A 164 6.40 -5.71 2.37
C ALA A 164 7.47 -4.61 2.48
N VAL A 165 7.98 -4.36 3.68
CA VAL A 165 9.08 -3.42 3.91
C VAL A 165 10.18 -4.09 4.72
N ALA A 166 9.89 -4.67 5.88
CA ALA A 166 10.89 -5.22 6.78
C ALA A 166 11.63 -6.44 6.21
N SER A 167 11.02 -7.18 5.27
CA SER A 167 11.58 -8.40 4.69
C SER A 167 12.12 -8.22 3.26
N ILE A 168 12.13 -6.99 2.73
CA ILE A 168 12.58 -6.68 1.36
C ILE A 168 14.00 -6.15 1.37
N ASP A 169 14.85 -6.70 0.52
CA ASP A 169 16.17 -6.13 0.22
C ASP A 169 16.02 -4.98 -0.80
N PHE A 170 15.95 -3.76 -0.30
CA PHE A 170 15.82 -2.57 -1.15
C PHE A 170 17.12 -2.17 -1.83
N THR A 171 18.29 -2.67 -1.42
CA THR A 171 19.58 -2.31 -2.03
C THR A 171 19.65 -2.64 -3.52
N ARG A 172 18.79 -3.56 -3.98
CA ARG A 172 18.71 -4.05 -5.36
C ARG A 172 17.47 -3.54 -6.11
N LEU A 173 16.69 -2.65 -5.51
CA LEU A 173 15.40 -2.21 -6.02
C LEU A 173 15.33 -0.69 -6.16
N MET A 174 14.63 -0.25 -7.19
CA MET A 174 14.12 1.12 -7.26
C MET A 174 12.69 1.11 -6.75
N TYR A 175 12.46 1.81 -5.66
CA TYR A 175 11.14 1.94 -5.04
C TYR A 175 10.45 3.21 -5.51
N TYR A 176 9.22 3.08 -5.95
CA TYR A 176 8.32 4.19 -6.30
C TYR A 176 7.08 4.14 -5.44
N SER A 177 6.57 5.31 -5.02
CA SER A 177 5.31 5.41 -4.29
C SER A 177 4.53 6.65 -4.70
N ASP A 178 3.20 6.52 -4.75
CA ASP A 178 2.25 7.61 -4.95
C ASP A 178 1.69 8.18 -3.64
N ALA A 179 2.27 7.82 -2.49
CA ALA A 179 1.81 8.21 -1.17
C ALA A 179 1.65 9.73 -1.05
N GLY A 180 0.55 10.17 -0.43
CA GLY A 180 0.28 11.60 -0.22
C GLY A 180 0.02 12.38 -1.50
N TRP A 181 -0.45 11.75 -2.59
CA TRP A 181 -0.73 12.37 -3.88
C TRP A 181 0.51 12.92 -4.61
N ARG A 182 1.68 12.34 -4.33
CA ARG A 182 2.95 12.73 -4.92
C ARG A 182 3.73 11.47 -5.24
N TRP A 183 4.37 11.45 -6.40
CA TRP A 183 5.32 10.43 -6.71
C TRP A 183 6.63 10.69 -5.98
N GLN A 184 7.14 9.66 -5.34
CA GLN A 184 8.43 9.65 -4.66
C GLN A 184 9.20 8.42 -5.10
N ARG A 185 10.53 8.52 -5.09
CA ARG A 185 11.47 7.46 -5.46
C ARG A 185 12.52 7.30 -4.38
N CYS A 186 12.89 6.06 -4.08
CA CYS A 186 14.05 5.69 -3.28
C CYS A 186 14.86 4.68 -4.08
N ASP A 187 16.17 4.93 -4.22
CA ASP A 187 17.06 4.07 -4.99
C ASP A 187 17.98 3.32 -4.02
N GLY A 188 17.84 2.00 -3.94
CA GLY A 188 18.65 1.17 -3.06
C GLY A 188 18.42 1.37 -1.56
N THR A 189 17.34 2.11 -1.19
CA THR A 189 17.01 2.38 0.21
C THR A 189 15.55 2.04 0.52
N PRO A 190 15.20 1.71 1.79
CA PRO A 190 13.81 1.45 2.19
C PRO A 190 12.91 2.67 2.00
N PRO A 191 11.59 2.46 1.88
CA PRO A 191 10.60 3.53 1.82
C PRO A 191 10.77 4.56 2.95
N GLY A 192 10.79 5.85 2.57
CA GLY A 192 10.94 6.97 3.52
C GLY A 192 12.38 7.31 3.88
N VAL A 193 13.35 6.53 3.45
CA VAL A 193 14.79 6.85 3.55
C VAL A 193 15.23 7.44 2.22
N ASP A 194 15.83 8.63 2.24
CA ASP A 194 16.36 9.34 1.04
C ASP A 194 15.35 9.46 -0.11
N ALA A 195 14.06 9.64 0.23
CA ALA A 195 13.00 9.75 -0.75
C ALA A 195 13.11 11.06 -1.55
N SER A 196 13.21 10.95 -2.86
CA SER A 196 13.25 12.08 -3.78
C SER A 196 11.92 12.25 -4.51
N PRO A 197 11.45 13.51 -4.75
CA PRO A 197 10.30 13.74 -5.61
C PRO A 197 10.56 13.22 -7.03
N THR A 198 9.53 12.62 -7.63
CA THR A 198 9.59 12.14 -9.00
C THR A 198 8.24 12.32 -9.70
N SER A 199 8.03 11.73 -10.87
CA SER A 199 6.80 11.83 -11.65
C SER A 199 6.36 10.46 -12.18
N LEU A 200 5.10 10.38 -12.60
CA LEU A 200 4.64 9.20 -13.35
C LEU A 200 5.42 9.01 -14.65
N SER A 201 5.80 10.10 -15.32
CA SER A 201 6.63 10.03 -16.54
C SER A 201 7.96 9.32 -16.28
N ASP A 202 8.66 9.71 -15.22
CA ASP A 202 9.93 9.07 -14.82
C ASP A 202 9.74 7.57 -14.53
N LEU A 203 8.66 7.20 -13.84
CA LEU A 203 8.34 5.80 -13.62
C LEU A 203 8.05 5.04 -14.92
N LEU A 204 7.30 5.64 -15.86
CA LEU A 204 7.00 5.03 -17.17
C LEU A 204 8.27 4.85 -18.02
N ASP A 205 9.17 5.83 -18.00
CA ASP A 205 10.45 5.77 -18.67
C ASP A 205 11.34 4.68 -18.04
N ARG A 206 11.32 4.56 -16.71
CA ARG A 206 12.06 3.51 -16.01
C ARG A 206 11.48 2.11 -16.28
N LEU A 207 10.17 1.98 -16.39
CA LEU A 207 9.54 0.74 -16.83
C LEU A 207 9.95 0.32 -18.24
N ALA A 208 10.38 1.22 -19.09
CA ALA A 208 10.90 0.91 -20.43
C ALA A 208 12.35 0.38 -20.42
N GLN A 209 13.11 0.56 -19.33
CA GLN A 209 14.52 0.11 -19.24
C GLN A 209 14.57 -1.41 -19.03
N PRO A 210 15.35 -2.17 -19.82
CA PRO A 210 15.26 -3.62 -19.81
C PRO A 210 15.79 -4.29 -18.54
N ASP A 211 16.66 -3.62 -17.79
CA ASP A 211 17.40 -4.17 -16.63
C ASP A 211 16.82 -3.82 -15.26
N ALA A 212 15.74 -3.03 -15.19
CA ALA A 212 15.26 -2.51 -13.94
C ALA A 212 14.52 -3.55 -13.08
N ALA A 213 14.87 -3.61 -11.79
CA ALA A 213 14.09 -4.24 -10.73
C ALA A 213 13.30 -3.15 -10.00
N LEU A 214 11.98 -3.17 -10.12
CA LEU A 214 11.10 -2.11 -9.66
C LEU A 214 10.14 -2.61 -8.58
N TYR A 215 9.96 -1.80 -7.55
CA TYR A 215 8.94 -1.98 -6.53
C TYR A 215 8.05 -0.74 -6.50
N ILE A 216 6.78 -0.89 -6.87
CA ILE A 216 5.85 0.23 -7.04
C ILE A 216 4.73 0.09 -6.02
N ASN A 217 4.64 1.05 -5.09
CA ASN A 217 3.56 1.13 -4.10
C ASN A 217 2.50 2.14 -4.53
N ILE A 218 1.25 1.69 -4.61
CA ILE A 218 0.11 2.42 -5.12
C ILE A 218 -1.01 2.43 -4.08
N HIS A 219 -1.66 3.59 -3.92
CA HIS A 219 -2.80 3.78 -3.05
C HIS A 219 -4.09 3.89 -3.89
N PRO A 220 -4.87 2.82 -4.04
CA PRO A 220 -6.01 2.76 -4.96
C PRO A 220 -7.02 3.88 -4.82
N GLN A 221 -7.24 4.35 -3.60
CA GLN A 221 -8.19 5.43 -3.28
C GLN A 221 -7.83 6.77 -3.91
N GLN A 222 -6.63 6.92 -4.45
CA GLN A 222 -6.16 8.13 -5.14
C GLN A 222 -6.45 8.11 -6.65
N TRP A 223 -6.88 6.97 -7.23
CA TRP A 223 -7.03 6.77 -8.67
C TRP A 223 -8.48 6.87 -9.12
N PHE A 224 -8.80 7.84 -9.95
CA PHE A 224 -10.15 8.17 -10.38
C PHE A 224 -10.35 7.97 -11.88
N ALA A 225 -11.60 7.76 -12.29
CA ALA A 225 -11.94 7.64 -13.71
C ALA A 225 -11.68 8.93 -14.50
N ARG A 226 -11.82 10.11 -13.86
CA ARG A 226 -11.71 11.42 -14.53
C ARG A 226 -10.77 12.36 -13.77
N ALA A 227 -9.96 13.13 -14.48
CA ALA A 227 -9.06 14.14 -13.92
C ALA A 227 -9.78 15.21 -13.09
N ALA A 228 -11.03 15.56 -13.46
CA ALA A 228 -11.86 16.48 -12.67
C ALA A 228 -12.10 15.98 -11.25
N ASN A 229 -12.35 14.66 -11.08
CA ASN A 229 -12.55 14.04 -9.78
C ASN A 229 -11.26 14.04 -8.95
N VAL A 230 -10.08 13.84 -9.58
CA VAL A 230 -8.77 13.97 -8.93
C VAL A 230 -8.62 15.39 -8.37
N ARG A 231 -8.87 16.42 -9.19
CA ARG A 231 -8.76 17.83 -8.76
C ARG A 231 -9.72 18.16 -7.61
N ALA A 232 -10.98 17.76 -7.73
CA ALA A 232 -12.00 18.00 -6.71
C ALA A 232 -11.65 17.33 -5.37
N PHE A 233 -11.18 16.07 -5.42
CA PHE A 233 -10.81 15.33 -4.22
C PHE A 233 -9.54 15.91 -3.55
N ARG A 234 -8.52 16.26 -4.33
CA ARG A 234 -7.31 16.94 -3.82
C ARG A 234 -7.62 18.28 -3.17
N TRP A 235 -8.50 19.07 -3.77
CA TRP A 235 -8.96 20.35 -3.22
C TRP A 235 -9.67 20.15 -1.87
N ARG A 236 -10.62 19.19 -1.80
CA ARG A 236 -11.34 18.85 -0.56
C ARG A 236 -10.41 18.39 0.54
N ASN A 237 -9.43 17.54 0.25
CA ASN A 237 -8.46 17.08 1.22
C ASN A 237 -7.54 18.21 1.72
N ARG A 238 -7.14 19.14 0.85
CA ARG A 238 -6.36 20.32 1.26
C ARG A 238 -7.13 21.19 2.27
N ILE A 239 -8.42 21.39 2.04
CA ILE A 239 -9.29 22.14 2.97
C ILE A 239 -9.45 21.33 4.27
N GLY A 240 -9.78 20.06 4.21
CA GLY A 240 -9.93 19.20 5.38
C GLY A 240 -8.68 19.19 6.26
N ASN A 241 -7.51 19.02 5.66
CA ASN A 241 -6.23 19.02 6.39
C ASN A 241 -5.88 20.38 7.03
N ARG A 242 -6.46 21.48 6.58
CA ARG A 242 -6.30 22.82 7.21
C ARG A 242 -7.31 23.05 8.34
N ILE A 243 -8.53 22.56 8.17
CA ILE A 243 -9.64 22.83 9.12
C ILE A 243 -9.59 21.89 10.32
N VAL A 244 -9.27 20.61 10.14
CA VAL A 244 -9.26 19.61 11.22
C VAL A 244 -8.29 19.97 12.36
N PRO A 245 -7.03 20.40 12.13
CA PRO A 245 -6.15 20.85 13.19
C PRO A 245 -6.71 22.08 13.95
N TRP A 246 -7.31 23.02 13.23
CA TRP A 246 -7.92 24.21 13.80
C TRP A 246 -9.12 23.88 14.71
N LEU A 247 -10.02 23.00 14.25
CA LEU A 247 -11.17 22.53 15.06
C LEU A 247 -10.73 21.76 16.31
N ARG A 248 -9.60 21.05 16.28
CA ARG A 248 -9.04 20.35 17.43
C ARG A 248 -8.39 21.32 18.42
N ALA A 249 -7.70 22.35 17.95
CA ALA A 249 -7.12 23.37 18.77
C ALA A 249 -8.21 24.16 19.53
N THR A 250 -9.31 24.52 18.86
CA THR A 250 -10.44 25.25 19.48
C THR A 250 -11.21 24.38 20.48
N ARG A 251 -11.32 23.05 20.29
CA ARG A 251 -11.93 22.15 21.29
C ARG A 251 -11.10 21.96 22.54
N ARG A 252 -9.77 22.13 22.49
CA ARG A 252 -8.88 22.06 23.66
C ARG A 252 -8.89 23.34 24.48
N SER A 253 -9.34 24.44 23.92
CA SER A 253 -9.38 25.76 24.58
C SER A 253 -10.75 26.10 25.19
N LEU A 254 -11.75 25.24 25.09
CA LEU A 254 -13.03 25.42 25.81
C LEU A 254 -12.88 24.85 27.23
N PRO A 255 -13.11 25.65 28.28
CA PRO A 255 -13.11 25.19 29.66
C PRO A 255 -14.22 24.14 29.84
N ARG A 256 -13.93 23.13 30.66
CA ARG A 256 -14.90 22.13 31.11
C ARG A 256 -15.90 22.72 32.08
#